data_bfa055124a48fd7264301417fde2d6c9
#
_entry.id   bfa055124a48fd7264301417fde2d6c9
#
_cell.length_a   1.000
_cell.length_b   1.000
_cell.length_c   1.000
_cell.angle_alpha   90.00
_cell.angle_beta   90.00
_cell.angle_gamma   90.00
#
_symmetry.space_group_name_H-M   'P 1'
#
loop_
_entity.id
_entity.type
_entity.pdbx_description
1 polymer ?
#
loop_
_entity_poly.entity_id
_entity_poly.type
_entity_poly.pdbx_seq_one_letter_code
_entity_poly.pdbx_strand_id
1 'polypeptide(L)'
;MILEQTYSQKVGISHRKKFAQFFTPEEVAAVMVDWVFKNPTLKKVLEPAFGLGVFSRLLLAKNPNLEIKGFDVDPIIFGEAEHSFREFANVKLILEDYLFNDWNNKYDGILCNPPYFKFHDYENKKALEEIRKKLKVKLNGFTNIYTLFLLKSIYQLNEGGKAAYIIPSEFLNSDYGTFVKRYLIETNALKHIIIFDFKENVFNDALTTSAILLLSNDNNSSSVSFTTIENRQQFETIKNQIKTPTSEWYSKIISNKDIDPNIKWRVYYQKQLSKKYKNLVPFKKVAKVVRGIATGANDYFTFNKEKAEKFNIPTDSLLPCITKSKDVNAPFFTTKQFEELARANANIYLFDAGKNPTDNSVLNYIKTGEEAGVHKKFLTSRRNPWFINENRPPSPIWVSVFNRNSVKFIRNEAGISNLTTFHCIYLKSDLFSDIDVDLLFAYLLTDIAKEIFSDNRREYGDGLKKFEPNDLNNGLMLDLSQLTTEKKDDIKILYHTYRKSVIEGKENKSYLREIEQILKGKYEAI
;
A
#
# COMPACT_ATOMS: atom_id res chain seq x y z
N MET A 1 15.55 -18.69 -15.81
CA MET A 1 15.20 -19.18 -14.44
C MET A 1 16.33 -19.96 -13.75
N ILE A 2 17.14 -20.79 -14.43
CA ILE A 2 18.25 -21.53 -13.79
C ILE A 2 19.31 -20.57 -13.21
N LEU A 3 19.65 -19.51 -13.92
CA LEU A 3 20.67 -18.54 -13.51
C LEU A 3 20.26 -17.78 -12.25
N GLU A 4 19.01 -17.32 -12.20
CA GLU A 4 18.43 -16.58 -11.05
C GLU A 4 18.31 -17.48 -9.81
N GLN A 5 17.95 -18.74 -9.99
CA GLN A 5 17.89 -19.71 -8.89
C GLN A 5 19.29 -20.02 -8.35
N THR A 6 20.26 -20.27 -9.24
CA THR A 6 21.66 -20.51 -8.87
C THR A 6 22.26 -19.33 -8.12
N TYR A 7 22.03 -18.11 -8.61
CA TYR A 7 22.46 -16.89 -7.93
C TYR A 7 21.82 -16.75 -6.55
N SER A 8 20.50 -17.01 -6.45
CA SER A 8 19.76 -16.91 -5.19
C SER A 8 20.21 -17.93 -4.13
N GLN A 9 20.77 -19.05 -4.55
CA GLN A 9 21.37 -20.04 -3.64
C GLN A 9 22.77 -19.62 -3.17
N LYS A 10 23.56 -18.98 -4.04
CA LYS A 10 24.90 -18.49 -3.73
C LYS A 10 24.89 -17.23 -2.87
N VAL A 11 23.97 -16.30 -3.13
CA VAL A 11 23.91 -14.99 -2.50
C VAL A 11 22.79 -14.93 -1.48
N GLY A 12 23.15 -14.68 -0.23
CA GLY A 12 22.22 -14.66 0.90
C GLY A 12 21.10 -13.62 0.76
N ILE A 13 19.94 -13.91 1.33
CA ILE A 13 18.73 -13.07 1.25
C ILE A 13 18.95 -11.65 1.81
N SER A 14 19.85 -11.48 2.80
CA SER A 14 20.18 -10.17 3.38
C SER A 14 20.86 -9.25 2.36
N HIS A 15 21.80 -9.78 1.55
CA HIS A 15 22.45 -9.04 0.47
C HIS A 15 21.45 -8.67 -0.61
N ARG A 16 20.63 -9.63 -1.08
CA ARG A 16 19.59 -9.38 -2.09
C ARG A 16 18.58 -8.32 -1.63
N LYS A 17 18.19 -8.34 -0.36
CA LYS A 17 17.33 -7.28 0.23
C LYS A 17 18.02 -5.92 0.28
N LYS A 18 19.33 -5.88 0.57
CA LYS A 18 20.11 -4.63 0.59
C LYS A 18 20.12 -3.92 -0.76
N PHE A 19 20.13 -4.67 -1.87
CA PHE A 19 20.14 -4.16 -3.23
C PHE A 19 18.76 -4.24 -3.91
N ALA A 20 17.70 -4.62 -3.18
CA ALA A 20 16.33 -4.82 -3.68
C ALA A 20 16.27 -5.71 -4.93
N GLN A 21 17.03 -6.82 -4.93
CA GLN A 21 17.14 -7.76 -6.04
C GLN A 21 15.93 -8.71 -6.06
N PHE A 22 14.97 -8.41 -6.92
CA PHE A 22 13.80 -9.23 -7.21
C PHE A 22 13.81 -9.60 -8.69
N PHE A 23 13.92 -10.90 -8.99
CA PHE A 23 14.05 -11.36 -10.37
C PHE A 23 12.71 -11.44 -11.07
N THR A 24 12.65 -10.92 -12.29
CA THR A 24 11.45 -11.00 -13.14
C THR A 24 11.31 -12.42 -13.68
N PRO A 25 10.15 -13.09 -13.50
CA PRO A 25 9.90 -14.36 -14.17
C PRO A 25 10.02 -14.21 -15.68
N GLU A 26 10.62 -15.22 -16.34
CA GLU A 26 10.92 -15.17 -17.77
C GLU A 26 9.66 -14.98 -18.64
N GLU A 27 8.53 -15.58 -18.24
CA GLU A 27 7.24 -15.42 -18.91
C GLU A 27 6.73 -13.96 -18.86
N VAL A 28 6.98 -13.25 -17.74
CA VAL A 28 6.64 -11.84 -17.58
C VAL A 28 7.58 -10.96 -18.38
N ALA A 29 8.88 -11.26 -18.33
CA ALA A 29 9.88 -10.56 -19.13
C ALA A 29 9.61 -10.70 -20.64
N ALA A 30 9.15 -11.87 -21.10
CA ALA A 30 8.79 -12.09 -22.50
C ALA A 30 7.67 -11.17 -22.99
N VAL A 31 6.63 -10.93 -22.16
CA VAL A 31 5.55 -9.99 -22.47
C VAL A 31 6.09 -8.57 -22.65
N MET A 32 6.98 -8.14 -21.76
CA MET A 32 7.59 -6.81 -21.80
C MET A 32 8.50 -6.65 -23.04
N VAL A 33 9.26 -7.70 -23.38
CA VAL A 33 10.09 -7.74 -24.58
C VAL A 33 9.23 -7.71 -25.85
N ASP A 34 8.14 -8.48 -25.91
CA ASP A 34 7.21 -8.48 -27.05
C ASP A 34 6.61 -7.07 -27.30
N TRP A 35 6.36 -6.30 -26.24
CA TRP A 35 5.93 -4.91 -26.37
C TRP A 35 6.99 -4.02 -27.02
N VAL A 36 8.24 -4.11 -26.58
CA VAL A 36 9.34 -3.30 -27.13
C VAL A 36 9.62 -3.64 -28.60
N PHE A 37 9.49 -4.92 -28.98
CA PHE A 37 9.62 -5.36 -30.36
C PHE A 37 8.51 -4.84 -31.31
N LYS A 38 7.44 -4.21 -30.80
CA LYS A 38 6.48 -3.48 -31.64
C LYS A 38 7.05 -2.17 -32.22
N ASN A 39 8.23 -1.75 -31.78
CA ASN A 39 8.96 -0.69 -32.45
C ASN A 39 9.69 -1.26 -33.68
N PRO A 40 9.28 -0.91 -34.92
CA PRO A 40 9.87 -1.46 -36.14
C PRO A 40 11.33 -0.98 -36.37
N THR A 41 11.73 0.08 -35.68
CA THR A 41 13.08 0.67 -35.81
C THR A 41 13.97 0.35 -34.61
N LEU A 42 13.64 -0.69 -33.84
CA LEU A 42 14.34 -1.08 -32.63
C LEU A 42 15.80 -1.45 -32.93
N LYS A 43 16.75 -0.66 -32.42
CA LYS A 43 18.21 -0.89 -32.55
C LYS A 43 18.91 -0.75 -31.20
N LYS A 44 18.64 0.34 -30.46
CA LYS A 44 19.30 0.65 -29.18
C LYS A 44 18.37 0.42 -28.02
N VAL A 45 18.77 -0.46 -27.12
CA VAL A 45 17.99 -0.84 -25.95
C VAL A 45 18.74 -0.52 -24.67
N LEU A 46 18.01 -0.02 -23.68
CA LEU A 46 18.49 0.25 -22.33
C LEU A 46 17.83 -0.68 -21.31
N GLU A 47 18.63 -1.28 -20.43
CA GLU A 47 18.20 -2.00 -19.23
C GLU A 47 18.76 -1.27 -18.00
N PRO A 48 18.01 -0.31 -17.40
CA PRO A 48 18.50 0.58 -16.34
C PRO A 48 18.88 -0.08 -15.02
N ALA A 49 18.36 -1.28 -14.74
CA ALA A 49 18.69 -2.15 -13.61
C ALA A 49 18.85 -3.56 -14.15
N PHE A 50 20.09 -3.87 -14.57
CA PHE A 50 20.38 -5.02 -15.42
C PHE A 50 20.18 -6.35 -14.69
N GLY A 51 20.61 -6.43 -13.43
CA GLY A 51 20.60 -7.66 -12.67
C GLY A 51 21.37 -8.78 -13.39
N LEU A 52 20.69 -9.91 -13.65
CA LEU A 52 21.24 -11.02 -14.44
C LEU A 52 20.87 -10.96 -15.93
N GLY A 53 20.24 -9.86 -16.38
CA GLY A 53 19.97 -9.60 -17.79
C GLY A 53 18.89 -10.48 -18.42
N VAL A 54 17.80 -10.76 -17.70
CA VAL A 54 16.69 -11.58 -18.22
C VAL A 54 16.06 -10.96 -19.47
N PHE A 55 15.89 -9.65 -19.51
CA PHE A 55 15.37 -8.94 -20.69
C PHE A 55 16.36 -8.99 -21.84
N SER A 56 17.64 -8.75 -21.57
CA SER A 56 18.69 -8.76 -22.59
C SER A 56 18.87 -10.15 -23.23
N ARG A 57 18.79 -11.24 -22.44
CA ARG A 57 18.80 -12.60 -23.00
C ARG A 57 17.63 -12.83 -23.97
N LEU A 58 16.42 -12.42 -23.59
CA LEU A 58 15.23 -12.58 -24.45
C LEU A 58 15.28 -11.67 -25.69
N LEU A 59 15.85 -10.46 -25.57
CA LEU A 59 16.06 -9.54 -26.68
C LEU A 59 17.02 -10.13 -27.71
N LEU A 60 18.19 -10.59 -27.26
CA LEU A 60 19.24 -11.18 -28.14
C LEU A 60 18.78 -12.48 -28.78
N ALA A 61 17.95 -13.29 -28.09
CA ALA A 61 17.35 -14.48 -28.67
C ALA A 61 16.42 -14.17 -29.86
N LYS A 62 15.79 -12.96 -29.88
CA LYS A 62 14.93 -12.51 -30.98
C LYS A 62 15.73 -11.77 -32.08
N ASN A 63 16.68 -10.94 -31.68
CA ASN A 63 17.53 -10.17 -32.59
C ASN A 63 18.94 -10.02 -31.98
N PRO A 64 19.92 -10.81 -32.42
CA PRO A 64 21.29 -10.78 -31.89
C PRO A 64 22.05 -9.48 -32.20
N ASN A 65 21.54 -8.63 -33.10
CA ASN A 65 22.21 -7.41 -33.55
C ASN A 65 21.78 -6.16 -32.75
N LEU A 66 20.96 -6.30 -31.70
CA LEU A 66 20.55 -5.16 -30.88
C LEU A 66 21.74 -4.61 -30.07
N GLU A 67 21.93 -3.31 -30.08
CA GLU A 67 22.84 -2.62 -29.17
C GLU A 67 22.20 -2.48 -27.80
N ILE A 68 22.75 -3.18 -26.79
CA ILE A 68 22.20 -3.17 -25.44
C ILE A 68 23.15 -2.45 -24.49
N LYS A 69 22.60 -1.52 -23.71
CA LYS A 69 23.30 -0.87 -22.60
C LYS A 69 22.61 -1.20 -21.28
N GLY A 70 23.37 -1.70 -20.32
CA GLY A 70 22.86 -2.08 -19.00
C GLY A 70 23.60 -1.38 -17.86
N PHE A 71 22.88 -1.07 -16.78
CA PHE A 71 23.43 -0.49 -15.55
C PHE A 71 23.11 -1.38 -14.36
N ASP A 72 24.04 -1.51 -13.44
CA ASP A 72 23.81 -2.06 -12.11
C ASP A 72 24.75 -1.40 -11.10
N VAL A 73 24.39 -1.40 -9.82
CA VAL A 73 25.20 -0.83 -8.72
C VAL A 73 25.83 -1.89 -7.82
N ASP A 74 25.37 -3.15 -7.91
CA ASP A 74 25.91 -4.24 -7.11
C ASP A 74 27.03 -4.97 -7.87
N PRO A 75 28.30 -4.90 -7.41
CA PRO A 75 29.42 -5.53 -8.09
C PRO A 75 29.32 -7.07 -8.17
N ILE A 76 28.57 -7.71 -7.24
CA ILE A 76 28.44 -9.18 -7.24
C ILE A 76 27.58 -9.64 -8.41
N ILE A 77 26.37 -9.08 -8.55
CA ILE A 77 25.48 -9.43 -9.66
C ILE A 77 26.03 -8.94 -11.00
N PHE A 78 26.72 -7.79 -10.98
CA PHE A 78 27.39 -7.24 -12.16
C PHE A 78 28.43 -8.21 -12.72
N GLY A 79 29.30 -8.80 -11.87
CA GLY A 79 30.31 -9.77 -12.31
C GLY A 79 29.69 -11.04 -12.91
N GLU A 80 28.59 -11.55 -12.38
CA GLU A 80 27.85 -12.69 -12.95
C GLU A 80 27.23 -12.33 -14.32
N ALA A 81 26.70 -11.10 -14.44
CA ALA A 81 26.15 -10.60 -15.69
C ALA A 81 27.26 -10.41 -16.75
N GLU A 82 28.37 -9.75 -16.39
CA GLU A 82 29.52 -9.54 -17.28
C GLU A 82 30.06 -10.87 -17.80
N HIS A 83 30.18 -11.87 -16.94
CA HIS A 83 30.59 -13.22 -17.37
C HIS A 83 29.59 -13.84 -18.36
N SER A 84 28.30 -13.70 -18.12
CA SER A 84 27.24 -14.28 -18.96
C SER A 84 27.12 -13.62 -20.34
N PHE A 85 27.48 -12.35 -20.45
CA PHE A 85 27.36 -11.57 -21.68
C PHE A 85 28.69 -11.27 -22.37
N ARG A 86 29.82 -11.83 -21.91
CA ARG A 86 31.16 -11.53 -22.42
C ARG A 86 31.36 -11.78 -23.92
N GLU A 87 30.57 -12.69 -24.51
CA GLU A 87 30.64 -13.04 -25.93
C GLU A 87 29.81 -12.10 -26.83
N PHE A 88 29.01 -11.22 -26.24
CA PHE A 88 28.15 -10.28 -26.97
C PHE A 88 28.82 -8.90 -27.04
N ALA A 89 29.57 -8.62 -28.10
CA ALA A 89 30.27 -7.33 -28.29
C ALA A 89 29.31 -6.11 -28.34
N ASN A 90 28.05 -6.34 -28.65
CA ASN A 90 27.00 -5.35 -28.74
C ASN A 90 26.25 -5.14 -27.39
N VAL A 91 26.68 -5.78 -26.32
CA VAL A 91 26.16 -5.58 -24.95
C VAL A 91 27.20 -4.82 -24.13
N LYS A 92 26.86 -3.62 -23.68
CA LYS A 92 27.71 -2.79 -22.83
C LYS A 92 27.14 -2.69 -21.43
N LEU A 93 27.80 -3.28 -20.45
CA LEU A 93 27.44 -3.20 -19.04
C LEU A 93 28.27 -2.11 -18.34
N ILE A 94 27.65 -1.42 -17.39
CA ILE A 94 28.25 -0.30 -16.65
C ILE A 94 27.90 -0.45 -15.17
N LEU A 95 28.94 -0.56 -14.33
CA LEU A 95 28.80 -0.63 -12.87
C LEU A 95 28.69 0.79 -12.30
N GLU A 96 27.54 1.40 -12.48
CA GLU A 96 27.24 2.76 -12.01
C GLU A 96 25.74 2.92 -11.72
N ASP A 97 25.41 3.94 -10.92
CA ASP A 97 24.01 4.30 -10.68
C ASP A 97 23.43 5.00 -11.92
N TYR A 98 22.43 4.36 -12.52
CA TYR A 98 21.73 4.88 -13.69
C TYR A 98 21.14 6.29 -13.44
N LEU A 99 20.64 6.59 -12.23
CA LEU A 99 19.97 7.88 -11.97
C LEU A 99 20.89 9.09 -12.17
N PHE A 100 22.20 8.92 -12.01
CA PHE A 100 23.18 10.02 -12.16
C PHE A 100 23.90 10.01 -13.50
N ASN A 101 23.80 8.95 -14.27
CA ASN A 101 24.58 8.74 -15.48
C ASN A 101 23.70 8.72 -16.72
N ASP A 102 24.29 8.79 -17.91
CA ASP A 102 23.66 8.53 -19.22
C ASP A 102 22.53 9.47 -19.66
N TRP A 103 22.43 10.66 -19.10
CA TRP A 103 21.32 11.60 -19.37
C TRP A 103 21.21 12.07 -20.85
N ASN A 104 22.28 12.04 -21.61
CA ASN A 104 22.34 12.57 -22.98
C ASN A 104 21.99 11.54 -24.04
N ASN A 105 21.89 10.27 -23.68
CA ASN A 105 21.56 9.20 -24.60
C ASN A 105 20.05 8.96 -24.68
N LYS A 106 19.62 8.52 -25.86
CA LYS A 106 18.25 8.15 -26.17
C LYS A 106 18.20 6.72 -26.67
N TYR A 107 17.05 6.05 -26.49
CA TYR A 107 16.88 4.63 -26.78
C TYR A 107 15.57 4.35 -27.51
N ASP A 108 15.58 3.33 -28.35
CA ASP A 108 14.42 2.86 -29.10
C ASP A 108 13.57 1.88 -28.26
N GLY A 109 14.23 1.21 -27.30
CA GLY A 109 13.62 0.31 -26.35
C GLY A 109 14.18 0.49 -24.94
N ILE A 110 13.32 0.44 -23.89
CA ILE A 110 13.75 0.44 -22.50
C ILE A 110 12.97 -0.61 -21.73
N LEU A 111 13.68 -1.48 -21.01
CA LEU A 111 13.10 -2.55 -20.19
C LEU A 111 13.66 -2.47 -18.78
N CYS A 112 12.80 -2.48 -17.77
CA CYS A 112 13.28 -2.33 -16.40
C CYS A 112 12.39 -3.00 -15.36
N ASN A 113 13.05 -3.71 -14.45
CA ASN A 113 12.57 -4.03 -13.12
C ASN A 113 13.44 -3.25 -12.12
N PRO A 114 13.09 -2.02 -11.75
CA PRO A 114 13.93 -1.16 -10.93
C PRO A 114 13.96 -1.61 -9.47
N PRO A 115 14.93 -1.16 -8.66
CA PRO A 115 14.98 -1.48 -7.23
C PRO A 115 13.78 -0.87 -6.47
N TYR A 116 13.12 -1.68 -5.59
CA TYR A 116 11.91 -1.27 -4.84
C TYR A 116 12.24 -0.66 -3.47
N PHE A 117 13.16 0.29 -3.43
CA PHE A 117 13.46 1.02 -2.20
C PHE A 117 12.42 2.09 -1.89
N LYS A 118 12.08 2.20 -0.60
CA LYS A 118 11.32 3.33 -0.09
C LYS A 118 12.25 4.54 0.06
N PHE A 119 11.66 5.74 0.05
CA PHE A 119 12.40 7.01 0.12
C PHE A 119 13.35 7.16 1.34
N HIS A 120 13.15 6.39 2.41
CA HIS A 120 13.99 6.43 3.62
C HIS A 120 15.10 5.38 3.65
N ASP A 121 15.08 4.42 2.71
CA ASP A 121 16.07 3.33 2.62
C ASP A 121 17.23 3.67 1.67
N TYR A 122 17.21 4.84 1.03
CA TYR A 122 18.16 5.31 0.04
C TYR A 122 18.47 6.80 0.25
N GLU A 123 19.71 7.27 -0.05
CA GLU A 123 20.06 8.71 -0.07
C GLU A 123 19.31 9.45 -1.19
N ASN A 124 18.00 9.53 -1.06
CA ASN A 124 17.06 9.97 -2.08
C ASN A 124 17.23 11.45 -2.49
N LYS A 125 17.82 12.29 -1.64
CA LYS A 125 17.91 13.74 -1.87
C LYS A 125 18.64 14.09 -3.15
N LYS A 126 19.82 13.50 -3.38
CA LYS A 126 20.63 13.77 -4.58
C LYS A 126 19.92 13.33 -5.86
N ALA A 127 19.33 12.11 -5.84
CA ALA A 127 18.59 11.59 -6.99
C ALA A 127 17.36 12.45 -7.31
N LEU A 128 16.61 12.89 -6.29
CA LEU A 128 15.48 13.81 -6.46
C LEU A 128 15.90 15.15 -7.06
N GLU A 129 17.01 15.72 -6.59
CA GLU A 129 17.54 16.97 -7.10
C GLU A 129 17.96 16.86 -8.57
N GLU A 130 18.64 15.78 -8.94
CA GLU A 130 19.05 15.52 -10.32
C GLU A 130 17.82 15.40 -11.24
N ILE A 131 16.83 14.60 -10.87
CA ILE A 131 15.57 14.44 -11.64
C ILE A 131 14.82 15.77 -11.73
N ARG A 132 14.69 16.52 -10.63
CA ARG A 132 14.02 17.84 -10.64
C ARG A 132 14.70 18.82 -11.61
N LYS A 133 16.03 18.86 -11.58
CA LYS A 133 16.83 19.73 -12.44
C LYS A 133 16.69 19.35 -13.91
N LYS A 134 16.84 18.08 -14.24
CA LYS A 134 16.85 17.58 -15.63
C LYS A 134 15.46 17.59 -16.26
N LEU A 135 14.42 17.19 -15.52
CA LEU A 135 13.06 17.11 -16.03
C LEU A 135 12.22 18.37 -15.77
N LYS A 136 12.75 19.35 -14.99
CA LYS A 136 12.06 20.58 -14.58
C LYS A 136 10.73 20.30 -13.85
N VAL A 137 10.71 19.29 -12.98
CA VAL A 137 9.51 18.79 -12.32
C VAL A 137 9.55 19.02 -10.80
N LYS A 138 8.36 19.13 -10.18
CA LYS A 138 8.22 19.24 -8.71
C LYS A 138 7.91 17.87 -8.12
N LEU A 139 8.91 17.16 -7.59
CA LEU A 139 8.76 15.90 -6.87
C LEU A 139 8.70 16.16 -5.37
N ASN A 140 7.91 15.37 -4.65
CA ASN A 140 7.91 15.41 -3.20
C ASN A 140 9.01 14.46 -2.64
N GLY A 141 9.46 14.72 -1.40
CA GLY A 141 10.54 13.93 -0.76
C GLY A 141 10.19 12.47 -0.43
N PHE A 142 8.92 12.09 -0.56
CA PHE A 142 8.43 10.72 -0.32
C PHE A 142 8.36 9.86 -1.59
N THR A 143 8.92 10.36 -2.70
CA THR A 143 8.92 9.65 -3.99
C THR A 143 9.86 8.45 -3.93
N ASN A 144 9.35 7.25 -4.19
CA ASN A 144 10.13 6.02 -4.20
C ASN A 144 11.08 5.95 -5.42
N ILE A 145 12.23 5.29 -5.26
CA ILE A 145 13.30 5.28 -6.27
C ILE A 145 12.85 4.69 -7.62
N TYR A 146 12.02 3.65 -7.62
CA TYR A 146 11.56 3.02 -8.85
C TYR A 146 10.78 3.99 -9.77
N THR A 147 10.11 5.00 -9.18
CA THR A 147 9.43 6.02 -9.98
C THR A 147 10.41 7.01 -10.61
N LEU A 148 11.58 7.24 -10.00
CA LEU A 148 12.63 8.08 -10.58
C LEU A 148 13.24 7.41 -11.82
N PHE A 149 13.45 6.09 -11.78
CA PHE A 149 13.86 5.30 -12.95
C PHE A 149 12.86 5.45 -14.08
N LEU A 150 11.57 5.31 -13.78
CA LEU A 150 10.48 5.44 -14.75
C LEU A 150 10.47 6.83 -15.42
N LEU A 151 10.53 7.90 -14.63
CA LEU A 151 10.51 9.27 -15.15
C LEU A 151 11.70 9.55 -16.07
N LYS A 152 12.91 9.14 -15.68
CA LYS A 152 14.11 9.28 -16.48
C LYS A 152 14.02 8.49 -17.77
N SER A 153 13.51 7.26 -17.74
CA SER A 153 13.37 6.43 -18.93
C SER A 153 12.39 7.01 -19.94
N ILE A 154 11.28 7.58 -19.50
CA ILE A 154 10.36 8.29 -20.42
C ILE A 154 11.08 9.43 -21.12
N TYR A 155 11.89 10.20 -20.38
CA TYR A 155 12.70 11.27 -20.97
C TYR A 155 13.71 10.74 -21.99
N GLN A 156 14.26 9.52 -21.80
CA GLN A 156 15.26 8.94 -22.68
C GLN A 156 14.70 8.13 -23.87
N LEU A 157 13.38 8.03 -24.02
CA LEU A 157 12.81 7.40 -25.21
C LEU A 157 12.99 8.26 -26.46
N ASN A 158 13.43 7.63 -27.56
CA ASN A 158 13.35 8.18 -28.89
C ASN A 158 11.88 8.36 -29.32
N GLU A 159 11.63 9.15 -30.34
CA GLU A 159 10.33 9.19 -31.00
C GLU A 159 10.00 7.80 -31.56
N GLY A 160 8.76 7.34 -31.32
CA GLY A 160 8.34 5.97 -31.61
C GLY A 160 8.93 4.89 -30.69
N GLY A 161 9.84 5.26 -29.78
CA GLY A 161 10.45 4.34 -28.82
C GLY A 161 9.42 3.76 -27.85
N LYS A 162 9.70 2.54 -27.36
CA LYS A 162 8.82 1.81 -26.45
C LYS A 162 9.54 1.40 -25.18
N ALA A 163 8.84 1.49 -24.05
CA ALA A 163 9.37 1.01 -22.79
C ALA A 163 8.39 0.07 -22.08
N ALA A 164 8.92 -0.84 -21.28
CA ALA A 164 8.13 -1.66 -20.38
C ALA A 164 8.79 -1.71 -19.00
N TYR A 165 7.98 -1.45 -17.98
CA TYR A 165 8.37 -1.41 -16.58
C TYR A 165 7.54 -2.37 -15.77
N ILE A 166 8.17 -3.14 -14.88
CA ILE A 166 7.45 -3.87 -13.84
C ILE A 166 7.78 -3.24 -12.51
N ILE A 167 6.77 -2.73 -11.80
CA ILE A 167 6.92 -1.95 -10.58
C ILE A 167 5.76 -2.22 -9.61
N PRO A 168 5.91 -1.93 -8.29
CA PRO A 168 4.80 -1.98 -7.36
C PRO A 168 3.64 -1.08 -7.79
N SER A 169 2.42 -1.59 -7.80
CA SER A 169 1.21 -0.81 -8.16
C SER A 169 0.82 0.24 -7.11
N GLU A 170 1.52 0.29 -5.97
CA GLU A 170 1.24 1.19 -4.86
C GLU A 170 1.13 2.66 -5.28
N PHE A 171 1.99 3.12 -6.21
CA PHE A 171 1.97 4.52 -6.67
C PHE A 171 0.65 4.92 -7.34
N LEU A 172 -0.09 3.99 -7.92
CA LEU A 172 -1.40 4.25 -8.53
C LEU A 172 -2.42 4.76 -7.50
N ASN A 173 -2.24 4.38 -6.22
CA ASN A 173 -3.18 4.60 -5.14
C ASN A 173 -2.61 5.39 -3.95
N SER A 174 -1.37 5.92 -4.06
CA SER A 174 -0.70 6.72 -3.04
C SER A 174 -0.66 8.20 -3.39
N ASP A 175 -0.51 9.05 -2.37
CA ASP A 175 -0.45 10.50 -2.56
C ASP A 175 0.82 10.93 -3.30
N TYR A 176 1.97 10.27 -3.06
CA TYR A 176 3.21 10.54 -3.77
C TYR A 176 3.14 10.18 -5.26
N GLY A 177 2.27 9.24 -5.61
CA GLY A 177 2.05 8.82 -7.00
C GLY A 177 1.32 9.85 -7.87
N THR A 178 0.68 10.86 -7.28
CA THR A 178 -0.08 11.87 -8.02
C THR A 178 0.76 12.55 -9.09
N PHE A 179 2.00 12.94 -8.74
CA PHE A 179 2.90 13.57 -9.70
C PHE A 179 3.30 12.60 -10.82
N VAL A 180 3.66 11.36 -10.47
CA VAL A 180 4.06 10.34 -11.45
C VAL A 180 2.91 10.08 -12.43
N LYS A 181 1.69 9.92 -11.94
CA LYS A 181 0.48 9.75 -12.75
C LYS A 181 0.26 10.94 -13.71
N ARG A 182 0.42 12.15 -13.18
CA ARG A 182 0.31 13.38 -14.01
C ARG A 182 1.35 13.39 -15.12
N TYR A 183 2.60 13.13 -14.81
CA TYR A 183 3.69 13.09 -15.80
C TYR A 183 3.43 12.03 -16.88
N LEU A 184 2.95 10.85 -16.51
CA LEU A 184 2.58 9.78 -17.45
C LEU A 184 1.49 10.19 -18.43
N ILE A 185 0.50 10.97 -17.97
CA ILE A 185 -0.61 11.45 -18.82
C ILE A 185 -0.18 12.66 -19.67
N GLU A 186 0.50 13.65 -19.08
CA GLU A 186 0.95 14.86 -19.78
C GLU A 186 1.96 14.54 -20.90
N THR A 187 2.83 13.57 -20.70
CA THR A 187 3.77 13.10 -21.74
C THR A 187 3.12 12.17 -22.77
N ASN A 188 1.86 11.78 -22.55
CA ASN A 188 1.16 10.78 -23.38
C ASN A 188 1.94 9.46 -23.53
N ALA A 189 2.87 9.16 -22.61
CA ALA A 189 3.73 8.01 -22.72
C ALA A 189 3.05 6.70 -22.34
N LEU A 190 2.11 6.73 -21.40
CA LEU A 190 1.44 5.52 -20.88
C LEU A 190 0.39 5.02 -21.87
N LYS A 191 0.49 3.74 -22.25
CA LYS A 191 -0.48 3.07 -23.15
C LYS A 191 -1.29 2.00 -22.43
N HIS A 192 -0.63 1.15 -21.64
CA HIS A 192 -1.29 0.06 -20.91
C HIS A 192 -0.76 -0.06 -19.50
N ILE A 193 -1.64 -0.37 -18.55
CA ILE A 193 -1.32 -0.82 -17.20
C ILE A 193 -1.91 -2.21 -17.01
N ILE A 194 -1.05 -3.19 -16.72
CA ILE A 194 -1.44 -4.55 -16.42
C ILE A 194 -1.16 -4.79 -14.95
N ILE A 195 -2.21 -4.95 -14.13
CA ILE A 195 -2.14 -5.11 -12.69
C ILE A 195 -2.29 -6.59 -12.34
N PHE A 196 -1.34 -7.13 -11.60
CA PHE A 196 -1.42 -8.48 -11.06
C PHE A 196 -2.16 -8.46 -9.73
N ASP A 197 -3.31 -9.11 -9.69
CA ASP A 197 -4.13 -9.32 -8.48
C ASP A 197 -4.21 -10.81 -8.15
N PHE A 198 -3.08 -11.52 -8.28
CA PHE A 198 -2.98 -12.92 -7.92
C PHE A 198 -3.04 -13.06 -6.39
N LYS A 199 -3.69 -14.11 -5.93
CA LYS A 199 -3.57 -14.57 -4.54
C LYS A 199 -2.15 -15.05 -4.23
N GLU A 200 -1.41 -15.48 -5.26
CA GLU A 200 -0.01 -15.89 -5.21
C GLU A 200 0.88 -14.74 -5.70
N ASN A 201 1.98 -14.49 -5.01
CA ASN A 201 2.95 -13.47 -5.43
C ASN A 201 3.63 -13.88 -6.75
N VAL A 202 3.69 -12.95 -7.68
CA VAL A 202 4.50 -13.10 -8.91
C VAL A 202 6.00 -13.18 -8.56
N PHE A 203 6.40 -12.61 -7.43
CA PHE A 203 7.75 -12.65 -6.87
C PHE A 203 7.74 -13.33 -5.52
N ASN A 204 8.45 -14.45 -5.38
CA ASN A 204 8.50 -15.26 -4.15
C ASN A 204 8.94 -14.51 -2.86
N ASP A 205 9.59 -13.35 -3.00
CA ASP A 205 10.16 -12.57 -1.89
C ASP A 205 9.51 -11.19 -1.67
N ALA A 206 8.49 -10.80 -2.45
CA ALA A 206 7.88 -9.48 -2.38
C ALA A 206 6.36 -9.56 -2.06
N LEU A 207 5.96 -8.93 -0.97
CA LEU A 207 4.55 -8.81 -0.52
C LEU A 207 3.80 -7.64 -1.18
N THR A 208 4.14 -7.26 -2.42
CA THR A 208 3.50 -6.14 -3.11
C THR A 208 2.85 -6.58 -4.40
N THR A 209 1.65 -6.11 -4.66
CA THR A 209 0.99 -6.26 -5.96
C THR A 209 1.80 -5.50 -7.01
N SER A 210 2.26 -6.21 -8.05
CA SER A 210 3.04 -5.63 -9.13
C SER A 210 2.15 -5.17 -10.28
N ALA A 211 2.64 -4.23 -11.08
CA ALA A 211 2.02 -3.81 -12.32
C ALA A 211 3.08 -3.70 -13.44
N ILE A 212 2.70 -4.09 -14.66
CA ILE A 212 3.48 -3.79 -15.85
C ILE A 212 2.92 -2.52 -16.45
N LEU A 213 3.80 -1.54 -16.69
CA LEU A 213 3.50 -0.34 -17.45
C LEU A 213 4.09 -0.50 -18.84
N LEU A 214 3.25 -0.42 -19.87
CA LEU A 214 3.67 -0.41 -21.26
C LEU A 214 3.58 1.03 -21.77
N LEU A 215 4.72 1.54 -22.21
CA LEU A 215 4.94 2.93 -22.55
C LEU A 215 5.36 3.06 -24.01
N SER A 216 5.00 4.17 -24.64
CA SER A 216 5.45 4.52 -26.00
C SER A 216 5.60 6.04 -26.13
N ASN A 217 6.65 6.49 -26.76
CA ASN A 217 6.83 7.89 -27.16
C ASN A 217 6.31 8.12 -28.59
N ASP A 218 5.06 7.71 -28.80
CA ASP A 218 4.30 8.02 -30.01
C ASP A 218 3.10 8.89 -29.62
N ASN A 219 2.77 9.87 -30.44
CA ASN A 219 1.64 10.76 -30.21
C ASN A 219 0.28 10.15 -30.67
N ASN A 220 0.25 8.85 -30.99
CA ASN A 220 -0.85 8.22 -31.70
C ASN A 220 -2.00 7.72 -30.82
N SER A 221 -1.89 7.76 -29.50
CA SER A 221 -2.95 7.27 -28.60
C SER A 221 -3.34 8.29 -27.56
N SER A 222 -4.63 8.61 -27.50
CA SER A 222 -5.23 9.50 -26.51
C SER A 222 -5.92 8.76 -25.37
N SER A 223 -5.61 7.48 -25.17
CA SER A 223 -6.25 6.63 -24.15
C SER A 223 -5.27 5.68 -23.49
N VAL A 224 -5.60 5.27 -22.26
CA VAL A 224 -4.87 4.25 -21.49
C VAL A 224 -5.78 3.05 -21.26
N SER A 225 -5.21 1.87 -21.43
CA SER A 225 -5.86 0.60 -21.12
C SER A 225 -5.48 0.14 -19.71
N PHE A 226 -6.46 -0.22 -18.89
CA PHE A 226 -6.29 -0.79 -17.55
C PHE A 226 -6.76 -2.24 -17.56
N THR A 227 -5.87 -3.17 -17.26
CA THR A 227 -6.15 -4.61 -17.22
C THR A 227 -5.79 -5.17 -15.86
N THR A 228 -6.70 -5.92 -15.23
CA THR A 228 -6.42 -6.69 -14.02
C THR A 228 -6.33 -8.17 -14.38
N ILE A 229 -5.29 -8.83 -13.90
CA ILE A 229 -5.05 -10.26 -14.10
C ILE A 229 -5.17 -10.96 -12.74
N GLU A 230 -6.18 -11.81 -12.60
CA GLU A 230 -6.49 -12.55 -11.37
C GLU A 230 -5.97 -13.99 -11.38
N ASN A 231 -5.58 -14.49 -12.57
CA ASN A 231 -5.12 -15.87 -12.75
C ASN A 231 -4.21 -16.02 -13.97
N ARG A 232 -3.53 -17.17 -14.04
CA ARG A 232 -2.56 -17.47 -15.11
C ARG A 232 -3.17 -17.53 -16.50
N GLN A 233 -4.42 -17.98 -16.63
CA GLN A 233 -5.11 -18.05 -17.93
C GLN A 233 -5.34 -16.65 -18.53
N GLN A 234 -5.72 -15.68 -17.70
CA GLN A 234 -5.85 -14.28 -18.13
C GLN A 234 -4.51 -13.70 -18.56
N PHE A 235 -3.41 -14.07 -17.87
CA PHE A 235 -2.06 -13.66 -18.27
C PHE A 235 -1.68 -14.18 -19.66
N GLU A 236 -1.95 -15.45 -19.98
CA GLU A 236 -1.71 -16.01 -21.32
C GLU A 236 -2.56 -15.31 -22.38
N THR A 237 -3.78 -14.93 -22.05
CA THR A 237 -4.64 -14.15 -22.98
C THR A 237 -3.99 -12.80 -23.30
N ILE A 238 -3.51 -12.06 -22.30
CA ILE A 238 -2.84 -10.76 -22.50
C ILE A 238 -1.54 -10.91 -23.30
N LYS A 239 -0.76 -11.93 -23.02
CA LYS A 239 0.46 -12.26 -23.77
C LYS A 239 0.19 -12.44 -25.27
N ASN A 240 -0.89 -13.16 -25.62
CA ASN A 240 -1.30 -13.35 -27.00
C ASN A 240 -1.81 -12.04 -27.63
N GLN A 241 -2.57 -11.23 -26.89
CA GLN A 241 -3.05 -9.94 -27.37
C GLN A 241 -1.93 -8.91 -27.61
N ILE A 242 -0.86 -8.97 -26.81
CA ILE A 242 0.33 -8.13 -27.05
C ILE A 242 1.03 -8.58 -28.33
N LYS A 243 1.13 -9.88 -28.59
CA LYS A 243 1.76 -10.41 -29.82
C LYS A 243 0.94 -10.09 -31.06
N THR A 244 -0.36 -10.34 -31.02
CA THR A 244 -1.27 -10.16 -32.15
C THR A 244 -2.41 -9.23 -31.75
N PRO A 245 -2.40 -7.95 -32.19
CA PRO A 245 -3.45 -7.00 -31.84
C PRO A 245 -4.80 -7.49 -32.38
N THR A 246 -5.60 -8.08 -31.50
CA THR A 246 -7.02 -8.35 -31.77
C THR A 246 -7.87 -7.19 -31.24
N SER A 247 -9.03 -6.94 -31.80
CA SER A 247 -9.91 -5.80 -31.50
C SER A 247 -10.51 -5.78 -30.10
N GLU A 248 -10.35 -6.85 -29.30
CA GLU A 248 -10.94 -6.98 -27.97
C GLU A 248 -9.87 -7.25 -26.91
N TRP A 249 -9.38 -6.17 -26.30
CA TRP A 249 -8.63 -6.26 -25.05
C TRP A 249 -9.60 -6.45 -23.88
N TYR A 250 -9.29 -7.40 -23.01
CA TYR A 250 -9.99 -7.59 -21.71
C TYR A 250 -9.65 -6.43 -20.76
N SER A 251 -9.82 -5.20 -21.20
CA SER A 251 -9.35 -4.04 -20.52
C SER A 251 -10.35 -2.90 -20.58
N LYS A 252 -10.36 -2.12 -19.50
CA LYS A 252 -11.09 -0.87 -19.47
C LYS A 252 -10.23 0.20 -20.14
N ILE A 253 -10.66 0.69 -21.28
CA ILE A 253 -10.00 1.77 -22.02
C ILE A 253 -10.59 3.10 -21.56
N ILE A 254 -9.74 4.05 -21.20
CA ILE A 254 -10.13 5.37 -20.72
C ILE A 254 -9.36 6.43 -21.49
N SER A 255 -10.07 7.43 -21.99
CA SER A 255 -9.45 8.58 -22.64
C SER A 255 -8.54 9.33 -21.65
N ASN A 256 -7.38 9.81 -22.11
CA ASN A 256 -6.46 10.61 -21.28
C ASN A 256 -7.13 11.86 -20.67
N LYS A 257 -8.16 12.39 -21.34
CA LYS A 257 -8.94 13.53 -20.85
C LYS A 257 -9.81 13.19 -19.63
N ASP A 258 -10.18 11.90 -19.50
CA ASP A 258 -11.05 11.40 -18.43
C ASP A 258 -10.25 10.77 -17.26
N ILE A 259 -8.90 10.72 -17.39
CA ILE A 259 -8.03 10.21 -16.34
C ILE A 259 -7.59 11.36 -15.44
N ASP A 260 -8.05 11.35 -14.19
CA ASP A 260 -7.62 12.30 -13.17
C ASP A 260 -6.39 11.76 -12.40
N PRO A 261 -5.22 12.41 -12.48
CA PRO A 261 -4.04 12.01 -11.72
C PRO A 261 -4.18 12.23 -10.20
N ASN A 262 -5.13 13.04 -9.75
CA ASN A 262 -5.29 13.39 -8.33
C ASN A 262 -6.08 12.34 -7.54
N ILE A 263 -6.82 11.48 -8.21
CA ILE A 263 -7.58 10.39 -7.57
C ILE A 263 -6.78 9.09 -7.55
N LYS A 264 -7.22 8.14 -6.75
CA LYS A 264 -6.65 6.78 -6.74
C LYS A 264 -7.11 6.02 -7.98
N TRP A 265 -6.16 5.56 -8.79
CA TRP A 265 -6.46 4.94 -10.08
C TRP A 265 -7.13 3.56 -9.99
N ARG A 266 -7.27 2.98 -8.79
CA ARG A 266 -8.06 1.76 -8.63
C ARG A 266 -9.51 1.89 -9.11
N VAL A 267 -10.09 3.08 -9.13
CA VAL A 267 -11.42 3.33 -9.71
C VAL A 267 -11.49 2.97 -11.20
N TYR A 268 -10.35 2.92 -11.88
CA TYR A 268 -10.25 2.58 -13.28
C TYR A 268 -10.12 1.08 -13.54
N TYR A 269 -9.59 0.28 -12.59
CA TYR A 269 -9.36 -1.15 -12.81
C TYR A 269 -10.06 -2.08 -11.81
N GLN A 270 -10.45 -1.60 -10.63
CA GLN A 270 -11.21 -2.41 -9.67
C GLN A 270 -12.72 -2.23 -9.85
N LYS A 271 -13.49 -3.29 -9.59
CA LYS A 271 -14.94 -3.21 -9.52
C LYS A 271 -15.34 -2.35 -8.34
N GLN A 272 -16.09 -1.29 -8.59
CA GLN A 272 -16.60 -0.41 -7.56
C GLN A 272 -17.93 -0.96 -7.02
N LEU A 273 -17.90 -1.53 -5.82
CA LEU A 273 -19.08 -2.15 -5.20
C LEU A 273 -20.08 -1.10 -4.69
N SER A 274 -19.59 0.09 -4.34
CA SER A 274 -20.43 1.23 -3.94
C SER A 274 -21.44 1.66 -5.01
N LYS A 275 -21.20 1.36 -6.29
CA LYS A 275 -22.13 1.68 -7.39
C LYS A 275 -23.49 0.96 -7.30
N LYS A 276 -23.60 -0.06 -6.45
CA LYS A 276 -24.87 -0.70 -6.13
C LYS A 276 -25.81 0.19 -5.30
N TYR A 277 -25.28 1.26 -4.73
CA TYR A 277 -26.01 2.09 -3.76
C TYR A 277 -26.07 3.55 -4.20
N LYS A 278 -27.16 4.21 -3.86
CA LYS A 278 -27.42 5.65 -4.06
C LYS A 278 -27.29 6.42 -2.75
N ASN A 279 -27.29 7.74 -2.84
CA ASN A 279 -27.20 8.65 -1.68
C ASN A 279 -25.98 8.36 -0.80
N LEU A 280 -24.81 8.31 -1.44
CA LEU A 280 -23.55 8.11 -0.76
C LEU A 280 -22.91 9.45 -0.39
N VAL A 281 -22.29 9.51 0.78
CA VAL A 281 -21.53 10.67 1.27
C VAL A 281 -20.13 10.25 1.70
N PRO A 282 -19.14 11.14 1.67
CA PRO A 282 -17.82 10.84 2.24
C PRO A 282 -17.91 10.58 3.74
N PHE A 283 -17.25 9.54 4.23
CA PHE A 283 -17.25 9.16 5.65
C PHE A 283 -16.80 10.30 6.56
N LYS A 284 -15.87 11.13 6.08
CA LYS A 284 -15.41 12.32 6.81
C LYS A 284 -16.49 13.35 7.11
N LYS A 285 -17.69 13.28 6.51
CA LYS A 285 -18.83 14.12 6.92
C LYS A 285 -19.35 13.74 8.30
N VAL A 286 -19.38 12.43 8.59
CA VAL A 286 -19.98 11.87 9.81
C VAL A 286 -18.95 11.61 10.91
N ALA A 287 -17.77 11.13 10.53
CA ALA A 287 -16.73 10.74 11.48
C ALA A 287 -15.32 11.14 11.00
N LYS A 288 -14.37 11.15 11.92
CA LYS A 288 -12.95 11.37 11.66
C LYS A 288 -12.16 10.11 12.01
N VAL A 289 -11.43 9.60 11.05
CA VAL A 289 -10.50 8.48 11.26
C VAL A 289 -9.09 9.01 11.43
N VAL A 290 -8.41 8.58 12.49
CA VAL A 290 -7.01 8.91 12.75
C VAL A 290 -6.25 7.63 13.13
N ARG A 291 -4.94 7.66 12.97
CA ARG A 291 -4.08 6.52 13.36
C ARG A 291 -4.12 6.33 14.88
N GLY A 292 -4.06 5.09 15.37
CA GLY A 292 -3.79 4.80 16.77
C GLY A 292 -2.42 5.32 17.22
N ILE A 293 -2.14 5.28 18.51
CA ILE A 293 -0.92 5.81 19.11
C ILE A 293 0.31 5.10 18.52
N ALA A 294 1.24 5.87 18.00
CA ALA A 294 2.51 5.39 17.44
C ALA A 294 3.64 5.64 18.45
N THR A 295 4.17 4.59 19.05
CA THR A 295 5.24 4.74 20.07
C THR A 295 6.62 4.96 19.44
N GLY A 296 6.90 4.33 18.31
CA GLY A 296 8.25 4.26 17.71
C GLY A 296 9.16 3.22 18.37
N ALA A 297 8.75 2.64 19.50
CA ALA A 297 9.49 1.60 20.22
C ALA A 297 8.52 0.79 21.10
N ASN A 298 7.66 -0.01 20.48
CA ASN A 298 6.60 -0.74 21.21
C ASN A 298 7.15 -1.56 22.38
N ASP A 299 8.26 -2.29 22.20
CA ASP A 299 8.85 -3.14 23.25
C ASP A 299 9.23 -2.35 24.51
N TYR A 300 9.66 -1.10 24.34
CA TYR A 300 9.95 -0.20 25.44
C TYR A 300 8.66 0.32 26.09
N PHE A 301 7.73 0.87 25.28
CA PHE A 301 6.57 1.59 25.79
C PHE A 301 5.41 0.70 26.21
N THR A 302 5.36 -0.59 25.83
CA THR A 302 4.26 -1.48 26.21
C THR A 302 4.58 -2.29 27.45
N PHE A 303 3.58 -2.45 28.31
CA PHE A 303 3.67 -3.12 29.60
C PHE A 303 2.58 -4.18 29.78
N ASN A 304 2.94 -5.23 30.46
CA ASN A 304 2.08 -6.14 31.21
C ASN A 304 2.29 -5.90 32.71
N LYS A 305 1.55 -6.60 33.56
CA LYS A 305 1.69 -6.47 35.02
C LYS A 305 3.09 -6.82 35.51
N GLU A 306 3.63 -7.95 35.05
CA GLU A 306 4.96 -8.42 35.42
C GLU A 306 6.06 -7.39 35.10
N LYS A 307 6.03 -6.78 33.91
CA LYS A 307 6.98 -5.73 33.54
C LYS A 307 6.78 -4.49 34.40
N ALA A 308 5.55 -4.12 34.74
CA ALA A 308 5.27 -2.98 35.61
C ALA A 308 5.83 -3.20 37.02
N GLU A 309 5.63 -4.37 37.60
CA GLU A 309 6.17 -4.79 38.89
C GLU A 309 7.70 -4.82 38.87
N LYS A 310 8.31 -5.43 37.85
CA LYS A 310 9.78 -5.50 37.68
C LYS A 310 10.46 -4.11 37.73
N PHE A 311 9.84 -3.10 37.16
CA PHE A 311 10.39 -1.75 37.10
C PHE A 311 9.76 -0.81 38.14
N ASN A 312 8.90 -1.32 39.02
CA ASN A 312 8.15 -0.57 40.03
C ASN A 312 7.41 0.65 39.44
N ILE A 313 6.82 0.48 38.23
CA ILE A 313 6.10 1.59 37.57
C ILE A 313 4.74 1.76 38.22
N PRO A 314 4.43 2.98 38.73
CA PRO A 314 3.15 3.26 39.34
C PRO A 314 2.00 3.17 38.32
N THR A 315 0.82 2.78 38.78
CA THR A 315 -0.36 2.56 37.95
C THR A 315 -0.76 3.82 37.16
N ASP A 316 -0.57 5.00 37.77
CA ASP A 316 -0.86 6.30 37.15
C ASP A 316 0.04 6.63 35.94
N SER A 317 1.17 5.93 35.84
CA SER A 317 2.07 6.03 34.67
C SER A 317 1.82 4.94 33.62
N LEU A 318 0.71 4.19 33.73
CA LEU A 318 0.31 3.10 32.84
C LEU A 318 -1.08 3.37 32.27
N LEU A 319 -1.15 3.81 31.03
CA LEU A 319 -2.41 4.02 30.33
C LEU A 319 -2.96 2.69 29.79
N PRO A 320 -4.19 2.27 30.13
CA PRO A 320 -4.84 1.12 29.52
C PRO A 320 -4.89 1.26 27.99
N CYS A 321 -4.33 0.27 27.27
CA CYS A 321 -4.11 0.38 25.84
C CYS A 321 -4.04 -0.99 25.16
N ILE A 322 -4.83 -1.22 24.12
CA ILE A 322 -4.67 -2.40 23.27
C ILE A 322 -3.43 -2.24 22.37
N THR A 323 -2.52 -3.19 22.48
CA THR A 323 -1.24 -3.16 21.77
C THR A 323 -1.17 -4.11 20.58
N LYS A 324 -1.98 -5.18 20.55
CA LYS A 324 -1.99 -6.21 19.50
C LYS A 324 -3.41 -6.48 19.00
N SER A 325 -3.59 -6.61 17.68
CA SER A 325 -4.90 -6.89 17.08
C SER A 325 -5.47 -8.26 17.44
N LYS A 326 -4.61 -9.23 17.73
CA LYS A 326 -5.02 -10.59 18.11
C LYS A 326 -5.75 -10.66 19.47
N ASP A 327 -5.61 -9.61 20.29
CA ASP A 327 -6.23 -9.53 21.61
C ASP A 327 -7.70 -9.05 21.53
N VAL A 328 -8.17 -8.71 20.32
CA VAL A 328 -9.54 -8.24 20.06
C VAL A 328 -10.17 -9.11 18.97
N ASN A 329 -10.98 -10.07 19.35
CA ASN A 329 -11.56 -11.07 18.44
C ASN A 329 -13.05 -10.87 18.16
N ALA A 330 -13.76 -10.09 18.99
CA ALA A 330 -15.19 -9.81 18.87
C ALA A 330 -15.45 -8.39 18.37
N PRO A 331 -16.64 -8.10 17.81
CA PRO A 331 -17.01 -6.75 17.39
C PRO A 331 -17.24 -5.76 18.54
N PHE A 332 -17.36 -6.25 19.78
CA PHE A 332 -17.47 -5.44 20.98
C PHE A 332 -16.31 -5.73 21.90
N PHE A 333 -15.61 -4.69 22.34
CA PHE A 333 -14.53 -4.80 23.31
C PHE A 333 -14.95 -4.14 24.63
N THR A 334 -15.23 -4.98 25.62
CA THR A 334 -15.80 -4.61 26.91
C THR A 334 -14.75 -4.53 28.02
N THR A 335 -15.07 -3.90 29.14
CA THR A 335 -14.23 -3.88 30.36
C THR A 335 -13.90 -5.30 30.85
N LYS A 336 -14.86 -6.23 30.77
CA LYS A 336 -14.64 -7.63 31.14
C LYS A 336 -13.53 -8.28 30.31
N GLN A 337 -13.53 -8.08 29.00
CA GLN A 337 -12.48 -8.61 28.12
C GLN A 337 -11.11 -7.98 28.41
N PHE A 338 -11.08 -6.68 28.73
CA PHE A 338 -9.84 -6.03 29.16
C PHE A 338 -9.31 -6.64 30.47
N GLU A 339 -10.16 -6.89 31.46
CA GLU A 339 -9.79 -7.54 32.71
C GLU A 339 -9.30 -8.99 32.51
N GLU A 340 -9.90 -9.72 31.57
CA GLU A 340 -9.44 -11.06 31.18
C GLU A 340 -8.02 -11.04 30.61
N LEU A 341 -7.73 -10.08 29.72
CA LEU A 341 -6.37 -9.85 29.19
C LEU A 341 -5.39 -9.46 30.30
N ALA A 342 -5.81 -8.63 31.25
CA ALA A 342 -4.98 -8.24 32.40
C ALA A 342 -4.64 -9.46 33.29
N ARG A 343 -5.60 -10.35 33.51
CA ARG A 343 -5.39 -11.62 34.24
C ARG A 343 -4.47 -12.57 33.49
N ALA A 344 -4.53 -12.59 32.16
CA ALA A 344 -3.64 -13.36 31.30
C ALA A 344 -2.25 -12.73 31.11
N ASN A 345 -1.92 -11.68 31.85
CA ASN A 345 -0.66 -10.93 31.77
C ASN A 345 -0.31 -10.45 30.35
N ALA A 346 -1.31 -10.05 29.58
CA ALA A 346 -1.10 -9.50 28.26
C ALA A 346 -0.48 -8.09 28.32
N ASN A 347 0.24 -7.70 27.26
CA ASN A 347 0.77 -6.34 27.12
C ASN A 347 -0.37 -5.38 26.74
N ILE A 348 -1.05 -4.83 27.73
CA ILE A 348 -2.25 -3.99 27.57
C ILE A 348 -2.15 -2.63 28.25
N TYR A 349 -0.95 -2.22 28.56
CA TYR A 349 -0.69 -0.89 29.10
C TYR A 349 0.36 -0.19 28.27
N LEU A 350 0.23 1.14 28.16
CA LEU A 350 1.19 2.03 27.53
C LEU A 350 1.86 2.89 28.62
N PHE A 351 3.17 2.94 28.63
CA PHE A 351 3.91 3.82 29.52
C PHE A 351 3.62 5.27 29.19
N ASP A 352 3.10 6.03 30.15
CA ASP A 352 2.79 7.44 30.08
C ASP A 352 3.35 8.15 31.31
N ALA A 353 4.56 8.65 31.16
CA ALA A 353 5.28 9.36 32.26
C ALA A 353 4.81 10.80 32.45
N GLY A 354 3.89 11.31 31.62
CA GLY A 354 3.61 12.74 31.57
C GLY A 354 4.81 13.58 31.11
N LYS A 355 4.68 14.90 31.14
CA LYS A 355 5.78 15.81 30.70
C LYS A 355 6.90 15.97 31.72
N ASN A 356 6.55 16.00 32.99
CA ASN A 356 7.45 16.29 34.10
C ASN A 356 7.32 15.22 35.19
N PRO A 357 7.79 14.00 34.96
CA PRO A 357 7.71 12.94 35.97
C PRO A 357 8.56 13.26 37.18
N THR A 358 8.03 12.98 38.37
CA THR A 358 8.74 13.17 39.65
C THR A 358 9.02 11.85 40.37
N ASP A 359 8.35 10.77 39.96
CA ASP A 359 8.54 9.44 40.55
C ASP A 359 9.91 8.87 40.15
N ASN A 360 10.68 8.41 41.17
CA ASN A 360 12.02 7.89 40.96
C ASN A 360 12.08 6.64 40.08
N SER A 361 11.07 5.75 40.17
CA SER A 361 11.01 4.53 39.35
C SER A 361 10.76 4.88 37.90
N VAL A 362 9.88 5.87 37.63
CA VAL A 362 9.62 6.40 36.29
C VAL A 362 10.86 7.04 35.70
N LEU A 363 11.58 7.88 36.48
CA LEU A 363 12.84 8.52 36.05
C LEU A 363 13.91 7.48 35.73
N ASN A 364 14.06 6.47 36.59
CA ASN A 364 14.99 5.37 36.36
C ASN A 364 14.64 4.59 35.09
N TYR A 365 13.36 4.33 34.85
CA TYR A 365 12.94 3.64 33.63
C TYR A 365 13.22 4.48 32.36
N ILE A 366 13.00 5.80 32.41
CA ILE A 366 13.37 6.71 31.32
C ILE A 366 14.86 6.61 31.01
N LYS A 367 15.72 6.59 32.05
CA LYS A 367 17.16 6.43 31.92
C LYS A 367 17.54 5.11 31.23
N THR A 368 16.89 3.99 31.55
CA THR A 368 17.12 2.73 30.82
C THR A 368 16.80 2.82 29.34
N GLY A 369 15.80 3.63 28.97
CA GLY A 369 15.46 3.91 27.58
C GLY A 369 16.53 4.74 26.86
N GLU A 370 17.17 5.67 27.55
CA GLU A 370 18.29 6.46 27.02
C GLU A 370 19.52 5.58 26.80
N GLU A 371 19.86 4.76 27.77
CA GLU A 371 20.95 3.78 27.69
C GLU A 371 20.76 2.79 26.53
N ALA A 372 19.51 2.32 26.31
CA ALA A 372 19.13 1.47 25.19
C ALA A 372 18.98 2.22 23.84
N GLY A 373 19.23 3.52 23.79
CA GLY A 373 19.15 4.32 22.57
C GLY A 373 17.73 4.54 22.05
N VAL A 374 16.70 4.32 22.86
CA VAL A 374 15.28 4.48 22.44
C VAL A 374 15.01 5.93 22.02
N HIS A 375 15.59 6.92 22.71
CA HIS A 375 15.47 8.35 22.41
C HIS A 375 16.02 8.73 21.02
N LYS A 376 16.90 7.91 20.42
CA LYS A 376 17.53 8.16 19.11
C LYS A 376 16.71 7.59 17.94
N LYS A 377 15.64 6.80 18.20
CA LYS A 377 14.81 6.24 17.13
C LYS A 377 14.00 7.33 16.43
N PHE A 378 13.61 7.08 15.18
CA PHE A 378 12.99 8.05 14.27
C PHE A 378 11.80 8.84 14.86
N LEU A 379 10.88 8.21 15.58
CA LEU A 379 9.73 8.91 16.16
C LEU A 379 10.06 9.57 17.49
N THR A 380 10.78 8.88 18.36
CA THR A 380 11.11 9.36 19.70
C THR A 380 12.06 10.55 19.65
N SER A 381 13.06 10.56 18.74
CA SER A 381 13.99 11.68 18.57
C SER A 381 13.34 13.01 18.14
N ARG A 382 12.08 12.96 17.69
CA ARG A 382 11.31 14.14 17.26
C ARG A 382 10.33 14.66 18.31
N ARG A 383 10.31 14.04 19.50
CA ARG A 383 9.44 14.42 20.61
C ARG A 383 10.23 15.20 21.66
N ASN A 384 9.56 16.08 22.34
CA ASN A 384 10.14 16.84 23.44
C ASN A 384 9.18 16.88 24.63
N PRO A 385 9.49 16.15 25.73
CA PRO A 385 10.55 15.16 25.87
C PRO A 385 10.34 13.91 25.01
N TRP A 386 11.41 13.15 24.75
CA TRP A 386 11.41 11.98 23.84
C TRP A 386 10.46 10.86 24.24
N PHE A 387 10.20 10.71 25.53
CA PHE A 387 9.38 9.64 26.12
C PHE A 387 7.86 9.92 26.09
N ILE A 388 7.42 11.11 25.68
CA ILE A 388 5.99 11.43 25.57
C ILE A 388 5.39 10.68 24.39
N ASN A 389 4.21 10.10 24.62
CA ASN A 389 3.37 9.56 23.56
C ASN A 389 2.28 10.56 23.16
N GLU A 390 1.69 10.36 21.98
CA GLU A 390 0.49 11.12 21.59
C GLU A 390 -0.63 10.82 22.59
N ASN A 391 -1.16 11.85 23.24
CA ASN A 391 -2.31 11.73 24.12
C ASN A 391 -3.59 12.08 23.34
N ARG A 392 -4.48 11.10 23.21
CA ARG A 392 -5.81 11.26 22.60
C ARG A 392 -6.84 10.58 23.48
N PRO A 393 -8.06 11.13 23.59
CA PRO A 393 -9.12 10.41 24.26
C PRO A 393 -9.38 9.07 23.56
N PRO A 394 -9.75 8.03 24.28
CA PRO A 394 -10.14 6.76 23.69
C PRO A 394 -11.25 6.95 22.65
N SER A 395 -11.10 6.34 21.48
CA SER A 395 -12.14 6.42 20.45
C SER A 395 -13.26 5.41 20.71
N PRO A 396 -14.51 5.76 20.43
CA PRO A 396 -15.65 4.86 20.65
C PRO A 396 -15.67 3.67 19.66
N ILE A 397 -15.00 3.80 18.52
CA ILE A 397 -14.93 2.75 17.49
C ILE A 397 -13.50 2.62 17.01
N TRP A 398 -13.05 1.37 16.86
CA TRP A 398 -11.80 1.02 16.20
C TRP A 398 -12.05 0.37 14.86
N VAL A 399 -11.09 0.51 13.94
CA VAL A 399 -11.06 -0.22 12.69
C VAL A 399 -9.69 -0.86 12.47
N SER A 400 -9.69 -2.12 12.10
CA SER A 400 -8.45 -2.88 11.86
C SER A 400 -7.67 -2.32 10.67
N VAL A 401 -6.33 -2.18 10.85
CA VAL A 401 -5.43 -1.67 9.82
C VAL A 401 -5.20 -2.71 8.73
N PHE A 402 -4.93 -3.95 9.15
CA PHE A 402 -4.69 -5.08 8.24
C PHE A 402 -5.81 -6.10 8.33
N ASN A 403 -6.26 -6.56 7.16
CA ASN A 403 -7.35 -7.52 7.04
C ASN A 403 -7.05 -8.53 5.93
N ARG A 404 -7.31 -9.82 6.15
CA ARG A 404 -7.25 -10.84 5.09
C ARG A 404 -8.58 -10.97 4.35
N ASN A 405 -9.68 -10.89 5.07
CA ASN A 405 -11.03 -11.05 4.50
C ASN A 405 -11.70 -9.69 4.31
N SER A 406 -12.46 -9.24 5.30
CA SER A 406 -13.17 -7.96 5.30
C SER A 406 -12.63 -7.04 6.40
N VAL A 407 -12.87 -5.74 6.25
CA VAL A 407 -12.57 -4.75 7.28
C VAL A 407 -13.34 -5.07 8.57
N LYS A 408 -12.64 -4.99 9.71
CA LYS A 408 -13.25 -5.22 11.02
C LYS A 408 -13.42 -3.89 11.74
N PHE A 409 -14.65 -3.61 12.14
CA PHE A 409 -14.98 -2.51 13.03
C PHE A 409 -15.26 -3.06 14.42
N ILE A 410 -14.80 -2.38 15.45
CA ILE A 410 -14.88 -2.81 16.84
C ILE A 410 -15.42 -1.66 17.67
N ARG A 411 -16.48 -1.91 18.45
CA ARG A 411 -17.01 -0.98 19.44
C ARG A 411 -16.16 -1.03 20.69
N ASN A 412 -15.51 0.06 21.04
CA ASN A 412 -14.69 0.20 22.23
C ASN A 412 -15.56 0.58 23.43
N GLU A 413 -16.16 -0.38 24.08
CA GLU A 413 -17.00 -0.17 25.25
C GLU A 413 -16.19 -0.08 26.56
N ALA A 414 -14.95 -0.60 26.55
CA ALA A 414 -14.04 -0.46 27.67
C ALA A 414 -13.49 0.98 27.83
N GLY A 415 -13.63 1.84 26.81
CA GLY A 415 -13.15 3.22 26.87
C GLY A 415 -11.64 3.34 27.01
N ILE A 416 -10.86 2.44 26.38
CA ILE A 416 -9.39 2.42 26.47
C ILE A 416 -8.71 2.85 25.16
N SER A 417 -7.43 3.16 25.25
CA SER A 417 -6.61 3.56 24.11
C SER A 417 -6.16 2.37 23.26
N ASN A 418 -5.61 2.64 22.07
CA ASN A 418 -5.03 1.62 21.20
C ASN A 418 -3.79 2.14 20.49
N LEU A 419 -2.84 1.22 20.22
CA LEU A 419 -1.72 1.50 19.34
C LEU A 419 -2.13 1.44 17.86
N THR A 420 -1.16 1.64 16.98
CA THR A 420 -1.33 1.63 15.51
C THR A 420 -1.83 0.31 14.91
N THR A 421 -2.13 -0.68 15.73
CA THR A 421 -2.80 -1.93 15.32
C THR A 421 -4.25 -1.70 14.86
N PHE A 422 -4.89 -0.63 15.38
CA PHE A 422 -6.18 -0.13 14.95
C PHE A 422 -6.12 1.36 14.65
N HIS A 423 -6.97 1.84 13.73
CA HIS A 423 -7.28 3.26 13.62
C HIS A 423 -8.46 3.61 14.52
N CYS A 424 -8.47 4.85 14.99
CA CYS A 424 -9.48 5.43 15.85
C CYS A 424 -10.55 6.13 15.00
N ILE A 425 -11.81 5.86 15.24
CA ILE A 425 -12.95 6.54 14.62
C ILE A 425 -13.65 7.37 15.70
N TYR A 426 -13.68 8.68 15.49
CA TYR A 426 -14.39 9.64 16.32
C TYR A 426 -15.57 10.18 15.54
N LEU A 427 -16.78 10.10 16.13
CA LEU A 427 -17.94 10.74 15.57
C LEU A 427 -17.74 12.27 15.60
N LYS A 428 -18.13 12.96 14.56
CA LYS A 428 -18.16 14.42 14.57
C LYS A 428 -19.40 14.87 15.36
N SER A 429 -19.18 15.71 16.36
CA SER A 429 -20.27 16.38 17.04
C SER A 429 -20.82 17.48 16.11
N ASP A 430 -21.94 17.22 15.48
CA ASP A 430 -22.76 18.21 14.80
C ASP A 430 -24.04 18.36 15.62
N LEU A 431 -24.34 19.60 16.07
CA LEU A 431 -25.52 19.92 16.86
C LEU A 431 -26.85 19.56 16.15
N PHE A 432 -26.80 19.37 14.84
CA PHE A 432 -27.95 19.02 14.00
C PHE A 432 -27.94 17.58 13.50
N SER A 433 -26.94 16.78 13.89
CA SER A 433 -26.82 15.37 13.46
C SER A 433 -27.51 14.47 14.49
N ASP A 434 -28.51 13.75 14.06
CA ASP A 434 -29.19 12.68 14.81
C ASP A 434 -28.51 11.31 14.63
N ILE A 435 -27.27 11.28 14.10
CA ILE A 435 -26.44 10.08 13.96
C ILE A 435 -25.59 9.95 15.22
N ASP A 436 -25.98 9.04 16.10
CA ASP A 436 -25.19 8.66 17.27
C ASP A 436 -24.18 7.53 16.95
N VAL A 437 -23.37 7.20 17.94
CA VAL A 437 -22.33 6.16 17.80
C VAL A 437 -22.92 4.78 17.54
N ASP A 438 -24.08 4.48 18.12
CA ASP A 438 -24.71 3.15 18.01
C ASP A 438 -25.32 2.96 16.62
N LEU A 439 -25.99 3.98 16.07
CA LEU A 439 -26.48 3.95 14.69
C LEU A 439 -25.34 3.84 13.69
N LEU A 440 -24.27 4.62 13.87
CA LEU A 440 -23.10 4.53 13.01
C LEU A 440 -22.48 3.13 13.09
N PHE A 441 -22.31 2.59 14.30
CA PHE A 441 -21.67 1.28 14.46
C PHE A 441 -22.54 0.14 13.96
N ALA A 442 -23.88 0.23 14.13
CA ALA A 442 -24.83 -0.70 13.53
C ALA A 442 -24.65 -0.78 12.00
N TYR A 443 -24.55 0.38 11.34
CA TYR A 443 -24.23 0.43 9.90
C TYR A 443 -22.88 -0.20 9.58
N LEU A 444 -21.82 0.13 10.32
CA LEU A 444 -20.46 -0.38 10.08
C LEU A 444 -20.34 -1.92 10.22
N LEU A 445 -21.22 -2.56 10.98
CA LEU A 445 -21.29 -4.02 11.12
C LEU A 445 -21.85 -4.72 9.88
N THR A 446 -22.62 -4.04 9.04
CA THR A 446 -23.28 -4.61 7.86
C THR A 446 -22.28 -4.97 6.76
N ASP A 447 -22.65 -5.93 5.91
CA ASP A 447 -21.87 -6.26 4.73
C ASP A 447 -21.95 -5.14 3.68
N ILE A 448 -23.03 -4.34 3.66
CA ILE A 448 -23.16 -3.13 2.85
C ILE A 448 -22.00 -2.14 3.14
N ALA A 449 -21.76 -1.84 4.40
CA ALA A 449 -20.66 -0.96 4.79
C ALA A 449 -19.30 -1.54 4.38
N LYS A 450 -19.07 -2.83 4.64
CA LYS A 450 -17.83 -3.52 4.27
C LYS A 450 -17.60 -3.54 2.76
N GLU A 451 -18.65 -3.75 1.95
CA GLU A 451 -18.59 -3.64 0.49
C GLU A 451 -18.17 -2.23 0.05
N ILE A 452 -18.86 -1.20 0.53
CA ILE A 452 -18.59 0.19 0.16
C ILE A 452 -17.17 0.60 0.56
N PHE A 453 -16.72 0.30 1.79
CA PHE A 453 -15.37 0.62 2.23
C PHE A 453 -14.30 -0.17 1.49
N SER A 454 -14.62 -1.38 0.98
CA SER A 454 -13.67 -2.18 0.21
C SER A 454 -13.18 -1.49 -1.06
N ASP A 455 -13.95 -0.58 -1.64
CA ASP A 455 -13.54 0.23 -2.80
C ASP A 455 -12.31 1.09 -2.52
N ASN A 456 -12.01 1.35 -1.24
CA ASN A 456 -10.88 2.16 -0.80
C ASN A 456 -9.72 1.37 -0.20
N ARG A 457 -9.78 0.03 -0.18
CA ARG A 457 -8.72 -0.83 0.35
C ARG A 457 -7.44 -0.72 -0.48
N ARG A 458 -6.30 -0.85 0.17
CA ARG A 458 -5.01 -1.12 -0.48
C ARG A 458 -4.75 -2.61 -0.44
N GLU A 459 -4.31 -3.16 -1.54
CA GLU A 459 -3.98 -4.58 -1.65
C GLU A 459 -2.47 -4.76 -1.57
N TYR A 460 -2.07 -5.76 -0.81
CA TYR A 460 -0.70 -6.24 -0.66
C TYR A 460 -0.68 -7.72 -1.03
N GLY A 461 0.48 -8.29 -1.32
CA GLY A 461 0.62 -9.71 -1.61
C GLY A 461 -0.04 -10.60 -0.56
N ASP A 462 -0.37 -11.85 -0.92
CA ASP A 462 -1.06 -12.86 -0.09
C ASP A 462 -2.48 -12.46 0.36
N GLY A 463 -3.18 -11.65 -0.43
CA GLY A 463 -4.53 -11.20 -0.11
C GLY A 463 -4.63 -10.29 1.11
N LEU A 464 -3.49 -9.76 1.60
CA LEU A 464 -3.47 -8.83 2.73
C LEU A 464 -4.01 -7.47 2.28
N LYS A 465 -5.07 -7.01 2.92
CA LYS A 465 -5.71 -5.72 2.66
C LYS A 465 -5.36 -4.75 3.78
N LYS A 466 -5.05 -3.51 3.41
CA LYS A 466 -4.74 -2.44 4.36
C LYS A 466 -5.62 -1.22 4.12
N PHE A 467 -5.98 -0.56 5.21
CA PHE A 467 -6.59 0.76 5.19
C PHE A 467 -5.68 1.77 5.91
N GLU A 468 -5.47 2.92 5.30
CA GLU A 468 -4.91 4.09 5.96
C GLU A 468 -6.05 5.03 6.38
N PRO A 469 -5.86 5.93 7.36
CA PRO A 469 -6.93 6.83 7.80
C PRO A 469 -7.59 7.61 6.67
N ASN A 470 -6.81 8.11 5.71
CA ASN A 470 -7.34 8.85 4.57
C ASN A 470 -8.14 7.98 3.58
N ASP A 471 -7.86 6.67 3.52
CA ASP A 471 -8.64 5.74 2.70
C ASP A 471 -10.08 5.62 3.23
N LEU A 472 -10.21 5.63 4.55
CA LEU A 472 -11.51 5.60 5.24
C LEU A 472 -12.18 6.98 5.26
N ASN A 473 -11.47 8.04 5.61
CA ASN A 473 -12.00 9.41 5.63
C ASN A 473 -12.60 9.85 4.30
N ASN A 474 -11.94 9.50 3.18
CA ASN A 474 -12.39 9.81 1.83
C ASN A 474 -13.25 8.70 1.22
N GLY A 475 -13.41 7.57 1.92
CA GLY A 475 -14.31 6.50 1.54
C GLY A 475 -15.76 6.96 1.59
N LEU A 476 -16.61 6.32 0.79
CA LEU A 476 -18.04 6.58 0.80
C LEU A 476 -18.73 5.76 1.88
N MET A 477 -19.90 6.25 2.32
CA MET A 477 -20.84 5.56 3.18
C MET A 477 -22.28 5.93 2.78
N LEU A 478 -23.27 5.16 3.23
CA LEU A 478 -24.67 5.58 3.10
C LEU A 478 -24.92 6.84 3.91
N ASP A 479 -25.68 7.78 3.34
CA ASP A 479 -26.10 8.99 4.06
C ASP A 479 -27.20 8.66 5.07
N LEU A 480 -26.83 8.23 6.27
CA LEU A 480 -27.78 7.83 7.32
C LEU A 480 -28.73 8.95 7.76
N SER A 481 -28.42 10.21 7.44
CA SER A 481 -29.33 11.33 7.70
C SER A 481 -30.63 11.26 6.89
N GLN A 482 -30.61 10.52 5.77
CA GLN A 482 -31.77 10.30 4.90
C GLN A 482 -32.77 9.26 5.44
N LEU A 483 -32.44 8.57 6.53
CA LEU A 483 -33.36 7.65 7.21
C LEU A 483 -34.39 8.44 8.04
N THR A 484 -35.61 7.94 8.09
CA THR A 484 -36.64 8.46 9.04
C THR A 484 -36.22 8.10 10.46
N THR A 485 -36.72 8.85 11.44
CA THR A 485 -36.49 8.59 12.87
C THR A 485 -36.92 7.17 13.25
N GLU A 486 -38.07 6.72 12.80
CA GLU A 486 -38.57 5.35 13.00
C GLU A 486 -37.55 4.30 12.52
N LYS A 487 -37.03 4.42 11.30
CA LYS A 487 -36.01 3.47 10.76
C LYS A 487 -34.69 3.52 11.54
N LYS A 488 -34.29 4.68 12.03
CA LYS A 488 -33.10 4.80 12.89
C LYS A 488 -33.30 4.08 14.21
N ASP A 489 -34.48 4.20 14.80
CA ASP A 489 -34.83 3.53 16.05
C ASP A 489 -34.94 2.01 15.87
N ASP A 490 -35.55 1.55 14.78
CA ASP A 490 -35.57 0.12 14.42
C ASP A 490 -34.16 -0.46 14.29
N ILE A 491 -33.27 0.24 13.58
CA ILE A 491 -31.86 -0.19 13.44
C ILE A 491 -31.18 -0.26 14.81
N LYS A 492 -31.39 0.71 15.69
CA LYS A 492 -30.79 0.70 17.03
C LYS A 492 -31.34 -0.44 17.90
N ILE A 493 -32.62 -0.76 17.84
CA ILE A 493 -33.23 -1.90 18.55
C ILE A 493 -32.60 -3.21 18.08
N LEU A 494 -32.50 -3.43 16.77
CA LEU A 494 -31.88 -4.60 16.19
C LEU A 494 -30.39 -4.71 16.57
N TYR A 495 -29.68 -3.59 16.55
CA TYR A 495 -28.28 -3.49 16.97
C TYR A 495 -28.10 -3.88 18.44
N HIS A 496 -28.90 -3.37 19.36
CA HIS A 496 -28.79 -3.73 20.78
C HIS A 496 -29.13 -5.21 21.03
N THR A 497 -30.06 -5.76 20.26
CA THR A 497 -30.41 -7.18 20.33
C THR A 497 -29.25 -8.04 19.79
N TYR A 498 -28.63 -7.63 18.67
CA TYR A 498 -27.43 -8.28 18.15
C TYR A 498 -26.28 -8.23 19.17
N ARG A 499 -26.01 -7.04 19.73
CA ARG A 499 -24.98 -6.85 20.75
C ARG A 499 -25.19 -7.81 21.94
N LYS A 500 -26.41 -7.89 22.46
CA LYS A 500 -26.74 -8.81 23.54
C LYS A 500 -26.41 -10.25 23.18
N SER A 501 -26.79 -10.71 21.99
CA SER A 501 -26.51 -12.08 21.52
C SER A 501 -25.00 -12.38 21.45
N VAL A 502 -24.18 -11.40 21.04
CA VAL A 502 -22.71 -11.55 21.00
C VAL A 502 -22.12 -11.63 22.41
N ILE A 503 -22.55 -10.75 23.32
CA ILE A 503 -22.04 -10.73 24.71
C ILE A 503 -22.40 -12.01 25.45
N GLU A 504 -23.56 -12.61 25.17
CA GLU A 504 -24.02 -13.87 25.75
C GLU A 504 -23.37 -15.10 25.09
N GLY A 505 -22.50 -14.91 24.09
CA GLY A 505 -21.85 -16.00 23.35
C GLY A 505 -22.78 -16.76 22.39
N LYS A 506 -23.92 -16.20 22.06
CA LYS A 506 -24.95 -16.75 21.15
C LYS A 506 -25.14 -15.86 19.93
N GLU A 507 -24.04 -15.48 19.26
CA GLU A 507 -24.07 -14.56 18.14
C GLU A 507 -25.17 -14.92 17.13
N ASN A 508 -26.12 -14.02 16.88
CA ASN A 508 -27.18 -14.17 15.89
C ASN A 508 -27.11 -13.07 14.83
N LYS A 509 -26.56 -13.41 13.68
CA LYS A 509 -26.41 -12.48 12.54
C LYS A 509 -27.70 -12.18 11.78
N SER A 510 -28.86 -12.78 12.13
CA SER A 510 -30.13 -12.43 11.50
C SER A 510 -30.46 -10.96 11.70
N TYR A 511 -30.19 -10.41 12.88
CA TYR A 511 -30.41 -9.00 13.20
C TYR A 511 -29.61 -8.05 12.28
N LEU A 512 -28.39 -8.41 11.90
CA LEU A 512 -27.62 -7.62 10.94
C LEU A 512 -28.25 -7.68 9.53
N ARG A 513 -28.81 -8.83 9.13
CA ARG A 513 -29.50 -8.97 7.85
C ARG A 513 -30.79 -8.13 7.82
N GLU A 514 -31.50 -8.04 8.93
CA GLU A 514 -32.68 -7.18 9.05
C GLU A 514 -32.31 -5.69 8.93
N ILE A 515 -31.21 -5.25 9.58
CA ILE A 515 -30.64 -3.92 9.38
C ILE A 515 -30.31 -3.69 7.90
N GLU A 516 -29.69 -4.66 7.23
CA GLU A 516 -29.37 -4.57 5.80
C GLU A 516 -30.61 -4.44 4.93
N GLN A 517 -31.72 -5.13 5.27
CA GLN A 517 -32.97 -5.00 4.52
C GLN A 517 -33.55 -3.59 4.63
N ILE A 518 -33.53 -2.98 5.83
CA ILE A 518 -33.96 -1.59 6.04
C ILE A 518 -33.11 -0.64 5.19
N LEU A 519 -31.78 -0.85 5.16
CA LEU A 519 -30.85 -0.03 4.39
C LEU A 519 -31.04 -0.23 2.87
N LYS A 520 -31.15 -1.48 2.39
CA LYS A 520 -31.38 -1.77 0.98
C LYS A 520 -32.63 -1.13 0.45
N GLY A 521 -33.75 -1.22 1.18
CA GLY A 521 -35.02 -0.60 0.78
C GLY A 521 -34.92 0.93 0.53
N LYS A 522 -33.91 1.61 1.10
CA LYS A 522 -33.70 3.05 0.88
C LYS A 522 -32.59 3.35 -0.12
N TYR A 523 -31.50 2.58 -0.11
CA TYR A 523 -30.23 2.96 -0.74
C TYR A 523 -29.82 2.07 -1.93
N GLU A 524 -30.43 0.90 -2.15
CA GLU A 524 -30.10 0.10 -3.31
C GLU A 524 -30.47 0.84 -4.60
N ALA A 525 -29.54 0.90 -5.55
CA ALA A 525 -29.80 1.43 -6.87
C ALA A 525 -30.55 0.35 -7.66
N ILE A 526 -31.68 0.69 -8.23
CA ILE A 526 -32.51 -0.20 -9.06
C ILE A 526 -31.75 -0.62 -10.30
#